data_2224e07a39bbd6a8329af25a7b963edf
#
_entry.id   2224e07a39bbd6a8329af25a7b963edf
#
_cell.length_a   1.000
_cell.length_b   1.000
_cell.length_c   1.000
_cell.angle_alpha   90.00
_cell.angle_beta   90.00
_cell.angle_gamma   90.00
#
_symmetry.space_group_name_H-M   'P 1'
#
loop_
_entity.id
_entity.type
_entity.pdbx_description
1 polymer ?
#
loop_
_entity_poly.entity_id
_entity_poly.type
_entity_poly.pdbx_seq_one_letter_code
_entity_poly.pdbx_strand_id
1 'polypeptide(L)'
;MSATSHAVEAAPSQHAHGHPRPKTNTGFSNGIIGIMCFLVSEMALFGSLIFGYLYVRRASPHWPPYIPGTSTQFDSFEWQLPTINTVVLLSSGVTMHFAYHAFRRGKLDRMIQLLVLTIVLGAGFVSGQVYEYIHVKQHLAFNTSSYGATFFMLTGLHGFHVTLGVIFLITALVATLKGKISPPASMPLHAVTLYWHFVDAVWVVLFALFYLTV
;
A
#
# COMPACT_ATOMS: atom_id res chain seq x y z
N MET A 1 8.68 23.00 78.96
CA MET A 1 7.66 22.99 77.95
C MET A 1 8.39 22.67 76.61
N SER A 2 8.34 21.39 76.27
CA SER A 2 9.04 20.85 75.06
C SER A 2 8.03 20.71 73.95
N ALA A 3 8.28 21.40 72.84
CA ALA A 3 7.47 21.31 71.60
C ALA A 3 8.12 20.32 70.66
N THR A 4 7.54 19.13 70.52
CA THR A 4 7.92 18.12 69.56
C THR A 4 7.36 18.49 68.18
N SER A 5 8.26 18.81 67.23
CA SER A 5 7.95 19.00 65.82
C SER A 5 7.76 17.63 65.16
N HIS A 6 6.55 17.33 64.71
CA HIS A 6 6.26 16.18 63.85
C HIS A 6 6.65 16.55 62.38
N ALA A 7 7.74 15.97 61.92
CA ALA A 7 8.05 15.97 60.51
C ALA A 7 7.06 15.07 59.75
N VAL A 8 6.29 15.65 58.84
CA VAL A 8 5.43 14.89 57.89
C VAL A 8 6.33 14.31 56.82
N GLU A 9 6.52 13.00 56.90
CA GLU A 9 7.23 12.20 55.91
C GLU A 9 6.38 12.12 54.63
N ALA A 10 6.85 12.74 53.54
CA ALA A 10 6.19 12.71 52.26
C ALA A 10 6.31 11.29 51.67
N ALA A 11 5.17 10.64 51.43
CA ALA A 11 5.09 9.33 50.79
C ALA A 11 5.74 9.38 49.37
N PRO A 12 6.52 8.36 48.97
CA PRO A 12 7.10 8.31 47.66
C PRO A 12 6.01 8.18 46.58
N SER A 13 6.06 9.05 45.59
CA SER A 13 5.19 9.00 44.40
C SER A 13 5.32 7.63 43.73
N GLN A 14 4.25 6.87 43.72
CA GLN A 14 4.16 5.63 42.97
C GLN A 14 4.30 5.96 41.48
N HIS A 15 5.47 5.65 40.93
CA HIS A 15 5.67 5.64 39.48
C HIS A 15 4.62 4.70 38.87
N ALA A 16 3.78 5.28 38.02
CA ALA A 16 2.81 4.54 37.24
C ALA A 16 3.52 3.47 36.41
N HIS A 17 3.54 2.25 36.90
CA HIS A 17 3.96 1.09 36.13
C HIS A 17 3.01 0.93 34.96
N GLY A 18 3.48 1.29 33.78
CA GLY A 18 2.74 1.02 32.55
C GLY A 18 2.39 -0.46 32.48
N HIS A 19 1.10 -0.76 32.58
CA HIS A 19 0.62 -2.13 32.47
C HIS A 19 1.14 -2.75 31.17
N PRO A 20 1.79 -3.91 31.20
CA PRO A 20 2.20 -4.60 29.99
C PRO A 20 0.95 -4.90 29.17
N ARG A 21 0.96 -4.49 27.90
CA ARG A 21 -0.16 -4.75 26.98
C ARG A 21 -0.42 -6.26 26.92
N PRO A 22 -1.67 -6.70 27.06
CA PRO A 22 -1.97 -8.13 27.01
C PRO A 22 -1.52 -8.69 25.65
N LYS A 23 -0.66 -9.71 25.69
CA LYS A 23 -0.30 -10.50 24.51
C LYS A 23 -1.46 -11.43 24.20
N THR A 24 -1.86 -11.51 22.93
CA THR A 24 -2.84 -12.52 22.52
C THR A 24 -2.26 -13.91 22.68
N ASN A 25 -3.10 -14.91 22.91
CA ASN A 25 -2.70 -16.33 23.04
C ASN A 25 -2.00 -16.88 21.78
N THR A 26 -2.04 -16.15 20.65
CA THR A 26 -1.38 -16.48 19.38
C THR A 26 0.09 -16.05 19.31
N GLY A 27 0.61 -15.35 20.33
CA GLY A 27 1.99 -14.82 20.33
C GLY A 27 2.21 -13.58 19.47
N PHE A 28 1.21 -13.15 18.70
CA PHE A 28 1.26 -11.91 17.89
C PHE A 28 0.77 -10.70 18.70
N SER A 29 1.34 -9.51 18.40
CA SER A 29 0.81 -8.28 18.98
C SER A 29 -0.55 -7.95 18.36
N ASN A 30 -1.45 -7.33 19.15
CA ASN A 30 -2.79 -6.93 18.67
C ASN A 30 -2.74 -6.08 17.39
N GLY A 31 -1.67 -5.30 17.22
CA GLY A 31 -1.48 -4.51 16.00
C GLY A 31 -1.18 -5.36 14.76
N ILE A 32 -0.43 -6.47 14.87
CA ILE A 32 -0.20 -7.39 13.74
C ILE A 32 -1.51 -8.06 13.34
N ILE A 33 -2.30 -8.51 14.31
CA ILE A 33 -3.61 -9.10 14.03
C ILE A 33 -4.51 -8.09 13.32
N GLY A 34 -4.54 -6.84 13.79
CA GLY A 34 -5.33 -5.77 13.16
C GLY A 34 -4.96 -5.53 11.69
N ILE A 35 -3.65 -5.42 11.37
CA ILE A 35 -3.23 -5.23 9.98
C ILE A 35 -3.53 -6.46 9.13
N MET A 36 -3.39 -7.68 9.67
CA MET A 36 -3.71 -8.90 8.94
C MET A 36 -5.21 -8.99 8.62
N CYS A 37 -6.08 -8.70 9.58
CA CYS A 37 -7.53 -8.65 9.35
C CYS A 37 -7.89 -7.58 8.31
N PHE A 38 -7.27 -6.41 8.37
CA PHE A 38 -7.44 -5.36 7.37
C PHE A 38 -7.02 -5.84 5.97
N LEU A 39 -5.84 -6.43 5.81
CA LEU A 39 -5.38 -6.93 4.52
C LEU A 39 -6.27 -8.06 3.97
N VAL A 40 -6.82 -8.92 4.83
CA VAL A 40 -7.79 -9.95 4.41
C VAL A 40 -9.07 -9.30 3.88
N SER A 41 -9.58 -8.23 4.52
CA SER A 41 -10.74 -7.51 4.01
C SER A 41 -10.47 -6.85 2.65
N GLU A 42 -9.27 -6.30 2.46
CA GLU A 42 -8.86 -5.72 1.16
C GLU A 42 -8.70 -6.79 0.07
N MET A 43 -8.16 -7.95 0.42
CA MET A 43 -8.14 -9.10 -0.52
C MET A 43 -9.55 -9.53 -0.94
N ALA A 44 -10.51 -9.55 -0.02
CA ALA A 44 -11.90 -9.86 -0.34
C ALA A 44 -12.53 -8.79 -1.24
N LEU A 45 -12.24 -7.51 -0.99
CA LEU A 45 -12.69 -6.38 -1.81
C LEU A 45 -12.17 -6.52 -3.25
N PHE A 46 -10.86 -6.61 -3.45
CA PHE A 46 -10.28 -6.77 -4.79
C PHE A 46 -10.71 -8.08 -5.44
N GLY A 47 -10.75 -9.18 -4.69
CA GLY A 47 -11.18 -10.48 -5.17
C GLY A 47 -12.61 -10.47 -5.72
N SER A 48 -13.55 -9.78 -5.04
CA SER A 48 -14.93 -9.64 -5.52
C SER A 48 -15.02 -8.83 -6.82
N LEU A 49 -14.24 -7.77 -6.95
CA LEU A 49 -14.19 -6.95 -8.16
C LEU A 49 -13.54 -7.69 -9.34
N ILE A 50 -12.46 -8.44 -9.08
CA ILE A 50 -11.80 -9.29 -10.08
C ILE A 50 -12.77 -10.38 -10.55
N PHE A 51 -13.50 -11.00 -9.63
CA PHE A 51 -14.52 -11.97 -9.99
C PHE A 51 -15.62 -11.36 -10.87
N GLY A 52 -16.10 -10.17 -10.53
CA GLY A 52 -17.04 -9.40 -11.35
C GLY A 52 -16.50 -9.13 -12.75
N TYR A 53 -15.25 -8.73 -12.89
CA TYR A 53 -14.57 -8.55 -14.17
C TYR A 53 -14.55 -9.86 -14.99
N LEU A 54 -14.14 -10.97 -14.38
CA LEU A 54 -14.08 -12.27 -15.05
C LEU A 54 -15.47 -12.76 -15.47
N TYR A 55 -16.49 -12.49 -14.67
CA TYR A 55 -17.88 -12.82 -15.01
C TYR A 55 -18.34 -12.03 -16.24
N VAL A 56 -18.15 -10.72 -16.26
CA VAL A 56 -18.52 -9.85 -17.39
C VAL A 56 -17.76 -10.25 -18.66
N ARG A 57 -16.46 -10.53 -18.53
CA ARG A 57 -15.61 -11.02 -19.63
C ARG A 57 -16.18 -12.31 -20.23
N ARG A 58 -16.57 -13.26 -19.39
CA ARG A 58 -17.08 -14.55 -19.84
C ARG A 58 -18.48 -14.47 -20.46
N ALA A 59 -19.29 -13.51 -20.01
CA ALA A 59 -20.62 -13.27 -20.53
C ALA A 59 -20.61 -12.49 -21.86
N SER A 60 -19.50 -11.86 -22.22
CA SER A 60 -19.36 -11.07 -23.45
C SER A 60 -18.92 -11.96 -24.61
N PRO A 61 -19.63 -11.96 -25.78
CA PRO A 61 -19.26 -12.78 -26.93
C PRO A 61 -17.93 -12.37 -27.59
N HIS A 62 -17.55 -11.10 -27.46
CA HIS A 62 -16.28 -10.54 -27.91
C HIS A 62 -15.64 -9.74 -26.78
N TRP A 63 -14.33 -9.96 -26.52
CA TRP A 63 -13.60 -9.27 -25.48
C TRP A 63 -12.18 -8.86 -25.96
N PRO A 64 -11.79 -7.58 -25.84
CA PRO A 64 -12.61 -6.44 -25.43
C PRO A 64 -13.75 -6.15 -26.41
N PRO A 65 -14.89 -5.57 -25.95
CA PRO A 65 -16.00 -5.25 -26.83
C PRO A 65 -15.57 -4.22 -27.87
N TYR A 66 -16.01 -4.43 -29.14
CA TYR A 66 -15.74 -3.50 -30.22
C TYR A 66 -16.32 -2.11 -29.93
N ILE A 67 -15.48 -1.09 -29.95
CA ILE A 67 -15.88 0.31 -29.81
C ILE A 67 -15.74 0.96 -31.21
N PRO A 68 -16.85 1.40 -31.86
CA PRO A 68 -16.78 2.04 -33.15
C PRO A 68 -15.87 3.30 -33.11
N GLY A 69 -14.91 3.39 -34.02
CA GLY A 69 -13.98 4.52 -34.10
C GLY A 69 -12.68 4.38 -33.34
N THR A 70 -12.48 3.26 -32.62
CA THR A 70 -11.19 2.91 -32.04
C THR A 70 -10.59 1.72 -32.79
N SER A 71 -9.28 1.74 -33.06
CA SER A 71 -8.57 0.56 -33.50
C SER A 71 -8.63 -0.45 -32.33
N THR A 72 -9.18 -1.65 -32.59
CA THR A 72 -9.30 -2.72 -31.60
C THR A 72 -7.95 -3.34 -31.21
N GLN A 73 -6.87 -2.91 -31.85
CA GLN A 73 -5.52 -3.23 -31.44
C GLN A 73 -5.04 -2.14 -30.49
N PHE A 74 -4.81 -2.50 -29.24
CA PHE A 74 -3.97 -1.70 -28.37
C PHE A 74 -2.63 -1.52 -29.10
N ASP A 75 -2.36 -0.33 -29.59
CA ASP A 75 -1.11 -0.03 -30.27
C ASP A 75 0.06 -0.38 -29.36
N SER A 76 1.14 -0.89 -29.94
CA SER A 76 2.34 -1.32 -29.18
C SER A 76 2.93 -0.24 -28.28
N PHE A 77 2.55 1.02 -28.47
CA PHE A 77 2.89 2.14 -27.60
C PHE A 77 2.07 2.15 -26.31
N GLU A 78 0.83 1.65 -26.31
CA GLU A 78 -0.02 1.57 -25.10
C GLU A 78 0.47 0.51 -24.10
N TRP A 79 1.24 -0.48 -24.55
CA TRP A 79 1.87 -1.49 -23.70
C TRP A 79 3.11 -0.99 -22.97
N GLN A 80 3.82 -0.04 -23.51
CA GLN A 80 5.12 0.38 -22.97
C GLN A 80 4.95 1.09 -21.62
N LEU A 81 3.98 2.01 -21.52
CA LEU A 81 3.79 2.81 -20.32
C LEU A 81 3.35 1.94 -19.10
N PRO A 82 2.31 1.08 -19.19
CA PRO A 82 1.96 0.18 -18.09
C PRO A 82 3.08 -0.78 -17.69
N THR A 83 3.86 -1.25 -18.67
CA THR A 83 4.99 -2.14 -18.40
C THR A 83 6.10 -1.41 -17.64
N ILE A 84 6.47 -0.20 -18.07
CA ILE A 84 7.45 0.63 -17.35
C ILE A 84 6.95 0.93 -15.93
N ASN A 85 5.68 1.34 -15.78
CA ASN A 85 5.07 1.58 -14.49
C ASN A 85 5.10 0.33 -13.59
N THR A 86 4.86 -0.85 -14.15
CA THR A 86 4.95 -2.11 -13.40
C THR A 86 6.37 -2.35 -12.89
N VAL A 87 7.40 -2.14 -13.73
CA VAL A 87 8.80 -2.27 -13.32
C VAL A 87 9.14 -1.27 -12.21
N VAL A 88 8.68 -0.02 -12.34
CA VAL A 88 8.87 1.02 -11.31
C VAL A 88 8.24 0.61 -9.98
N LEU A 89 6.99 0.14 -10.00
CA LEU A 89 6.27 -0.27 -8.79
C LEU A 89 6.94 -1.48 -8.12
N LEU A 90 7.25 -2.53 -8.88
CA LEU A 90 7.93 -3.72 -8.34
C LEU A 90 9.33 -3.39 -7.80
N SER A 91 10.06 -2.47 -8.46
CA SER A 91 11.33 -1.97 -7.95
C SER A 91 11.16 -1.26 -6.61
N SER A 92 10.04 -0.55 -6.41
CA SER A 92 9.72 0.10 -5.13
C SER A 92 9.45 -0.91 -4.02
N GLY A 93 8.84 -2.05 -4.31
CA GLY A 93 8.69 -3.15 -3.36
C GLY A 93 10.03 -3.73 -2.90
N VAL A 94 10.96 -3.89 -3.85
CA VAL A 94 12.33 -4.34 -3.53
C VAL A 94 13.05 -3.32 -2.64
N THR A 95 12.97 -2.03 -2.95
CA THR A 95 13.59 -0.98 -2.10
C THR A 95 12.96 -0.92 -0.72
N MET A 96 11.65 -1.11 -0.60
CA MET A 96 10.94 -1.19 0.68
C MET A 96 11.40 -2.39 1.52
N HIS A 97 11.58 -3.56 0.90
CA HIS A 97 12.12 -4.74 1.57
C HIS A 97 13.50 -4.46 2.17
N PHE A 98 14.40 -3.88 1.38
CA PHE A 98 15.74 -3.52 1.87
C PHE A 98 15.70 -2.41 2.93
N ALA A 99 14.79 -1.44 2.85
CA ALA A 99 14.59 -0.42 3.87
C ALA A 99 14.21 -1.04 5.21
N TYR A 100 13.24 -1.97 5.21
CA TYR A 100 12.85 -2.69 6.42
C TYR A 100 13.98 -3.54 6.99
N HIS A 101 14.76 -4.19 6.13
CA HIS A 101 15.91 -4.99 6.56
C HIS A 101 17.05 -4.13 7.15
N ALA A 102 17.32 -2.96 6.55
CA ALA A 102 18.27 -1.97 7.09
C ALA A 102 17.83 -1.46 8.47
N PHE A 103 16.53 -1.19 8.64
CA PHE A 103 15.93 -0.82 9.92
C PHE A 103 16.18 -1.87 11.00
N ARG A 104 15.88 -3.14 10.72
CA ARG A 104 16.11 -4.23 11.66
C ARG A 104 17.57 -4.41 12.08
N ARG A 105 18.50 -4.00 11.22
CA ARG A 105 19.94 -3.99 11.48
C ARG A 105 20.44 -2.73 12.18
N GLY A 106 19.55 -1.80 12.56
CA GLY A 106 19.90 -0.54 13.21
C GLY A 106 20.55 0.50 12.29
N LYS A 107 20.56 0.29 10.97
CA LYS A 107 21.16 1.20 9.98
C LYS A 107 20.12 2.24 9.51
N LEU A 108 19.84 3.23 10.37
CA LEU A 108 18.78 4.22 10.11
C LEU A 108 19.02 5.06 8.85
N ASP A 109 20.27 5.48 8.59
CA ASP A 109 20.57 6.30 7.40
C ASP A 109 20.24 5.57 6.10
N ARG A 110 20.61 4.30 6.00
CA ARG A 110 20.27 3.46 4.83
C ARG A 110 18.78 3.22 4.71
N MET A 111 18.12 2.98 5.83
CA MET A 111 16.66 2.83 5.86
C MET A 111 15.96 4.09 5.33
N ILE A 112 16.36 5.28 5.78
CA ILE A 112 15.81 6.57 5.34
C ILE A 112 16.01 6.75 3.83
N GLN A 113 17.23 6.52 3.31
CA GLN A 113 17.54 6.64 1.89
C GLN A 113 16.66 5.71 1.03
N LEU A 114 16.55 4.43 1.42
CA LEU A 114 15.73 3.45 0.72
C LEU A 114 14.24 3.76 0.81
N LEU A 115 13.78 4.26 1.96
CA LEU A 115 12.39 4.67 2.15
C LEU A 115 12.02 5.88 1.28
N VAL A 116 12.91 6.87 1.18
CA VAL A 116 12.74 8.01 0.27
C VAL A 116 12.71 7.54 -1.19
N LEU A 117 13.59 6.63 -1.58
CA LEU A 117 13.59 6.05 -2.93
C LEU A 117 12.26 5.31 -3.21
N THR A 118 11.75 4.54 -2.25
CA THR A 118 10.43 3.87 -2.37
C THR A 118 9.31 4.88 -2.58
N ILE A 119 9.30 5.99 -1.83
CA ILE A 119 8.31 7.06 -1.96
C ILE A 119 8.36 7.69 -3.36
N VAL A 120 9.57 7.99 -3.86
CA VAL A 120 9.77 8.58 -5.19
C VAL A 120 9.27 7.64 -6.28
N LEU A 121 9.61 6.35 -6.22
CA LEU A 121 9.15 5.36 -7.17
C LEU A 121 7.62 5.16 -7.10
N GLY A 122 7.04 5.10 -5.91
CA GLY A 122 5.59 4.99 -5.73
C GLY A 122 4.84 6.22 -6.26
N ALA A 123 5.33 7.42 -6.00
CA ALA A 123 4.78 8.65 -6.56
C ALA A 123 4.93 8.69 -8.09
N GLY A 124 6.05 8.20 -8.62
CA GLY A 124 6.29 8.05 -10.06
C GLY A 124 5.24 7.13 -10.70
N PHE A 125 4.95 5.99 -10.08
CA PHE A 125 3.89 5.09 -10.53
C PHE A 125 2.53 5.77 -10.57
N VAL A 126 2.12 6.48 -9.50
CA VAL A 126 0.84 7.21 -9.45
C VAL A 126 0.77 8.26 -10.55
N SER A 127 1.86 9.01 -10.79
CA SER A 127 1.93 10.00 -11.86
C SER A 127 1.80 9.37 -13.24
N GLY A 128 2.45 8.23 -13.48
CA GLY A 128 2.32 7.47 -14.72
C GLY A 128 0.90 6.94 -14.94
N GLN A 129 0.22 6.48 -13.87
CA GLN A 129 -1.16 6.02 -13.94
C GLN A 129 -2.13 7.17 -14.27
N VAL A 130 -1.92 8.35 -13.70
CA VAL A 130 -2.71 9.55 -14.03
C VAL A 130 -2.50 9.95 -15.50
N TYR A 131 -1.24 9.92 -15.97
CA TYR A 131 -0.93 10.21 -17.36
C TYR A 131 -1.62 9.22 -18.32
N GLU A 132 -1.56 7.92 -18.03
CA GLU A 132 -2.27 6.89 -18.78
C GLU A 132 -3.78 7.15 -18.81
N TYR A 133 -4.40 7.50 -17.70
CA TYR A 133 -5.83 7.81 -17.64
C TYR A 133 -6.23 8.99 -18.51
N ILE A 134 -5.41 10.03 -18.60
CA ILE A 134 -5.68 11.19 -19.45
C ILE A 134 -5.70 10.78 -20.93
N HIS A 135 -4.78 9.88 -21.34
CA HIS A 135 -4.68 9.41 -22.73
C HIS A 135 -5.75 8.37 -23.06
N VAL A 136 -5.96 7.38 -22.21
CA VAL A 136 -6.93 6.31 -22.42
C VAL A 136 -8.38 6.83 -22.42
N LYS A 137 -8.70 7.86 -21.63
CA LYS A 137 -10.03 8.50 -21.63
C LYS A 137 -10.45 9.08 -22.98
N GLN A 138 -9.52 9.38 -23.87
CA GLN A 138 -9.84 9.87 -25.20
C GLN A 138 -10.45 8.76 -26.08
N HIS A 139 -10.13 7.52 -25.79
CA HIS A 139 -10.54 6.34 -26.57
C HIS A 139 -11.47 5.41 -25.81
N LEU A 140 -11.40 5.38 -24.47
CA LEU A 140 -12.16 4.49 -23.62
C LEU A 140 -12.83 5.30 -22.48
N ALA A 141 -14.14 5.55 -22.57
CA ALA A 141 -14.86 6.23 -21.51
C ALA A 141 -15.50 5.20 -20.55
N PHE A 142 -15.67 5.61 -19.29
CA PHE A 142 -16.26 4.80 -18.21
C PHE A 142 -17.67 4.27 -18.58
N ASN A 143 -18.44 5.03 -19.37
CA ASN A 143 -19.82 4.73 -19.74
C ASN A 143 -19.97 4.12 -21.14
N THR A 144 -18.90 3.92 -21.90
CA THR A 144 -18.95 3.43 -23.29
C THR A 144 -18.92 1.90 -23.40
N SER A 145 -18.32 1.22 -22.43
CA SER A 145 -18.22 -0.25 -22.46
C SER A 145 -18.07 -0.85 -21.07
N SER A 146 -18.54 -2.10 -20.92
CA SER A 146 -18.32 -2.87 -19.68
C SER A 146 -16.82 -3.08 -19.39
N TYR A 147 -15.98 -3.14 -20.43
CA TYR A 147 -14.52 -3.20 -20.28
C TYR A 147 -13.98 -1.91 -19.66
N GLY A 148 -14.34 -0.76 -20.21
CA GLY A 148 -13.93 0.54 -19.66
C GLY A 148 -14.37 0.74 -18.22
N ALA A 149 -15.63 0.40 -17.91
CA ALA A 149 -16.14 0.50 -16.54
C ALA A 149 -15.33 -0.35 -15.55
N THR A 150 -15.07 -1.61 -15.87
CA THR A 150 -14.31 -2.53 -14.99
C THR A 150 -12.83 -2.16 -14.92
N PHE A 151 -12.23 -1.71 -16.02
CA PHE A 151 -10.85 -1.23 -16.07
C PHE A 151 -10.65 -0.03 -15.13
N PHE A 152 -11.43 1.05 -15.31
CA PHE A 152 -11.29 2.25 -14.49
C PHE A 152 -11.64 2.01 -13.03
N MET A 153 -12.59 1.12 -12.74
CA MET A 153 -12.97 0.80 -11.35
C MET A 153 -11.84 0.05 -10.64
N LEU A 154 -11.30 -1.02 -11.23
CA LEU A 154 -10.25 -1.83 -10.61
C LEU A 154 -8.93 -1.09 -10.51
N THR A 155 -8.47 -0.48 -11.62
CA THR A 155 -7.19 0.25 -11.64
C THR A 155 -7.28 1.56 -10.86
N GLY A 156 -8.43 2.24 -10.85
CA GLY A 156 -8.67 3.44 -10.06
C GLY A 156 -8.69 3.18 -8.55
N LEU A 157 -9.38 2.11 -8.14
CA LEU A 157 -9.36 1.69 -6.73
C LEU A 157 -7.95 1.30 -6.30
N HIS A 158 -7.20 0.58 -7.17
CA HIS A 158 -5.81 0.26 -6.90
C HIS A 158 -4.95 1.53 -6.79
N GLY A 159 -5.06 2.47 -7.72
CA GLY A 159 -4.35 3.76 -7.66
C GLY A 159 -4.64 4.57 -6.40
N PHE A 160 -5.88 4.51 -5.91
CA PHE A 160 -6.23 5.07 -4.60
C PHE A 160 -5.45 4.38 -3.45
N HIS A 161 -5.36 3.04 -3.44
CA HIS A 161 -4.59 2.30 -2.43
C HIS A 161 -3.09 2.57 -2.51
N VAL A 162 -2.52 2.70 -3.71
CA VAL A 162 -1.11 3.12 -3.88
C VAL A 162 -0.89 4.50 -3.28
N THR A 163 -1.79 5.45 -3.56
CA THR A 163 -1.71 6.81 -3.02
C THR A 163 -1.75 6.81 -1.49
N LEU A 164 -2.67 6.05 -0.87
CA LEU A 164 -2.69 5.85 0.58
C LEU A 164 -1.40 5.22 1.09
N GLY A 165 -0.86 4.24 0.37
CA GLY A 165 0.42 3.62 0.69
C GLY A 165 1.58 4.63 0.70
N VAL A 166 1.65 5.52 -0.30
CA VAL A 166 2.64 6.61 -0.34
C VAL A 166 2.49 7.53 0.87
N ILE A 167 1.26 7.87 1.26
CA ILE A 167 0.99 8.68 2.46
C ILE A 167 1.48 7.94 3.73
N PHE A 168 1.26 6.64 3.83
CA PHE A 168 1.76 5.85 4.96
C PHE A 168 3.29 5.78 5.01
N LEU A 169 3.96 5.66 3.85
CA LEU A 169 5.42 5.70 3.75
C LEU A 169 5.97 7.07 4.19
N ILE A 170 5.36 8.17 3.74
CA ILE A 170 5.73 9.53 4.17
C ILE A 170 5.52 9.69 5.67
N THR A 171 4.41 9.21 6.22
CA THR A 171 4.13 9.26 7.66
C THR A 171 5.17 8.48 8.46
N ALA A 172 5.56 7.28 7.99
CA ALA A 172 6.62 6.47 8.60
C ALA A 172 7.98 7.18 8.54
N LEU A 173 8.30 7.81 7.40
CA LEU A 173 9.54 8.60 7.24
C LEU A 173 9.59 9.75 8.25
N VAL A 174 8.53 10.56 8.32
CA VAL A 174 8.44 11.70 9.26
C VAL A 174 8.51 11.23 10.72
N ALA A 175 7.86 10.12 11.05
CA ALA A 175 7.91 9.55 12.40
C ALA A 175 9.32 9.04 12.75
N THR A 176 10.05 8.49 11.79
CA THR A 176 11.46 8.08 11.98
C THR A 176 12.37 9.28 12.18
N LEU A 177 12.23 10.32 11.35
CA LEU A 177 13.03 11.55 11.48
C LEU A 177 12.79 12.27 12.82
N LYS A 178 11.57 12.14 13.38
CA LYS A 178 11.24 12.66 14.72
C LYS A 178 11.64 11.73 15.88
N GLY A 179 12.37 10.64 15.59
CA GLY A 179 12.80 9.68 16.62
C GLY A 179 11.69 8.86 17.28
N LYS A 180 10.46 8.89 16.72
CA LYS A 180 9.32 8.13 17.25
C LYS A 180 9.35 6.65 16.87
N ILE A 181 10.12 6.31 15.83
CA ILE A 181 10.31 4.93 15.36
C ILE A 181 11.79 4.58 15.55
N SER A 182 12.08 3.62 16.42
CA SER A 182 13.43 3.17 16.74
C SER A 182 13.57 1.63 16.63
N PRO A 183 14.74 1.16 16.14
CA PRO A 183 15.04 -0.27 16.07
C PRO A 183 15.06 -0.94 17.48
N PRO A 184 14.92 -2.28 17.55
CA PRO A 184 14.75 -3.23 16.45
C PRO A 184 13.29 -3.55 16.11
N ALA A 185 12.33 -3.11 16.90
CA ALA A 185 10.94 -3.52 16.80
C ALA A 185 10.03 -2.31 16.64
N SER A 186 9.63 -2.03 15.42
CA SER A 186 8.61 -1.03 15.15
C SER A 186 7.42 -1.67 14.43
N MET A 187 6.32 -1.77 15.17
CA MET A 187 5.04 -2.22 14.64
C MET A 187 4.54 -1.36 13.47
N PRO A 188 4.59 0.00 13.53
CA PRO A 188 4.12 0.83 12.44
C PRO A 188 4.87 0.59 11.11
N LEU A 189 6.20 0.47 11.16
CA LEU A 189 6.99 0.24 9.95
C LEU A 189 6.71 -1.14 9.34
N HIS A 190 6.53 -2.16 10.17
CA HIS A 190 6.17 -3.50 9.71
C HIS A 190 4.79 -3.50 9.02
N ALA A 191 3.80 -2.82 9.60
CA ALA A 191 2.47 -2.69 9.02
C ALA A 191 2.49 -2.00 7.65
N VAL A 192 3.23 -0.89 7.52
CA VAL A 192 3.40 -0.17 6.26
C VAL A 192 4.10 -1.04 5.21
N THR A 193 5.10 -1.84 5.61
CA THR A 193 5.80 -2.76 4.71
C THR A 193 4.85 -3.84 4.17
N LEU A 194 4.04 -4.45 5.04
CA LEU A 194 3.05 -5.44 4.64
C LEU A 194 2.01 -4.85 3.67
N TYR A 195 1.52 -3.65 3.99
CA TYR A 195 0.56 -2.96 3.14
C TYR A 195 1.14 -2.67 1.75
N TRP A 196 2.39 -2.18 1.67
CA TRP A 196 3.06 -1.87 0.40
C TRP A 196 3.21 -3.10 -0.49
N HIS A 197 3.68 -4.21 0.08
CA HIS A 197 3.78 -5.47 -0.67
C HIS A 197 2.43 -6.04 -1.09
N PHE A 198 1.39 -5.84 -0.29
CA PHE A 198 0.03 -6.21 -0.68
C PHE A 198 -0.42 -5.43 -1.92
N VAL A 199 -0.20 -4.11 -1.94
CA VAL A 199 -0.54 -3.26 -3.08
C VAL A 199 0.25 -3.68 -4.33
N ASP A 200 1.54 -3.96 -4.22
CA ASP A 200 2.36 -4.51 -5.32
C ASP A 200 1.78 -5.82 -5.87
N ALA A 201 1.40 -6.74 -5.00
CA ALA A 201 0.84 -8.03 -5.39
C ALA A 201 -0.50 -7.89 -6.13
N VAL A 202 -1.38 -7.00 -5.67
CA VAL A 202 -2.64 -6.68 -6.36
C VAL A 202 -2.37 -6.13 -7.75
N TRP A 203 -1.38 -5.23 -7.91
CA TRP A 203 -1.03 -4.68 -9.23
C TRP A 203 -0.59 -5.76 -10.22
N VAL A 204 0.23 -6.71 -9.80
CA VAL A 204 0.67 -7.82 -10.67
C VAL A 204 -0.53 -8.59 -11.22
N VAL A 205 -1.54 -8.85 -10.38
CA VAL A 205 -2.77 -9.51 -10.81
C VAL A 205 -3.55 -8.65 -11.80
N LEU A 206 -3.73 -7.35 -11.53
CA LEU A 206 -4.42 -6.42 -12.41
C LEU A 206 -3.69 -6.26 -13.74
N PHE A 207 -2.37 -6.12 -13.71
CA PHE A 207 -1.56 -6.05 -14.92
C PHE A 207 -1.72 -7.31 -15.79
N ALA A 208 -1.68 -8.49 -15.17
CA ALA A 208 -1.91 -9.73 -15.91
C ALA A 208 -3.30 -9.76 -16.53
N LEU A 209 -4.34 -9.36 -15.80
CA LEU A 209 -5.73 -9.39 -16.29
C LEU A 209 -5.99 -8.42 -17.43
N PHE A 210 -5.46 -7.21 -17.39
CA PHE A 210 -5.79 -6.15 -18.33
C PHE A 210 -4.80 -6.03 -19.50
N TYR A 211 -3.55 -6.45 -19.33
CA TYR A 211 -2.50 -6.23 -20.33
C TYR A 211 -1.91 -7.54 -20.90
N LEU A 212 -1.97 -8.68 -20.16
CA LEU A 212 -1.41 -9.94 -20.68
C LEU A 212 -2.48 -10.89 -21.21
N THR A 213 -3.75 -10.75 -20.83
CA THR A 213 -4.80 -11.70 -21.22
C THR A 213 -5.85 -11.11 -22.18
N VAL A 214 -5.65 -9.90 -22.64
CA VAL A 214 -6.51 -9.18 -23.63
C VAL A 214 -6.01 -9.36 -25.04
#